data_1c0f1f4052c87099bebb993943f75322
#
_entry.id   1c0f1f4052c87099bebb993943f75322
#
_cell.length_a   1.000
_cell.length_b   1.000
_cell.length_c   1.000
_cell.angle_alpha   90.00
_cell.angle_beta   90.00
_cell.angle_gamma   90.00
#
_symmetry.space_group_name_H-M   'P 1'
#
loop_
_entity.id
_entity.type
_entity.pdbx_description
1 polymer ?
#
loop_
_entity_poly.entity_id
_entity_poly.type
_entity_poly.pdbx_seq_one_letter_code
_entity_poly.pdbx_strand_id
1 'polypeptide(L)'
;MPPIEILSLLISAILLAGLYATMSYGLALIYGVMKIVNLSHAGFMMLGAYAAFVLISPVYGIQLNPFIPPLIVVPVFFLIGMGLQRFVVRRVVGQPMITSLLLLFGLWLIIQNIAYVVFTADTRTLTIPWLLQPIRFDELRISTNRTVVFAMGALTLLLLQLFMSRTMLGKAIRATATDSDAAALVGVNTARVQMIAFGLGIALAGLAGALMSLVYSFDPDWGRSHLLKSFSIVVLGGLESFIGVALGAIVLALVETFSVPLGVPIALQDLMSFALLVIVLVVMPGGIMGLLQRRT
;
A
#
# COMPACT_ATOMS: atom_id res chain seq x y z
N MET A 1 28.41 10.47 11.66
CA MET A 1 27.39 9.78 12.46
C MET A 1 28.02 8.64 13.25
N PRO A 2 27.78 8.50 14.54
CA PRO A 2 28.23 7.35 15.31
C PRO A 2 27.58 6.07 14.80
N PRO A 3 28.22 4.88 14.93
CA PRO A 3 27.70 3.62 14.40
C PRO A 3 26.30 3.26 14.89
N ILE A 4 25.96 3.63 16.14
CA ILE A 4 24.66 3.36 16.75
C ILE A 4 23.53 4.18 16.09
N GLU A 5 23.80 5.40 15.65
CA GLU A 5 22.84 6.21 14.89
C GLU A 5 22.56 5.59 13.52
N ILE A 6 23.60 5.13 12.82
CA ILE A 6 23.44 4.44 11.52
C ILE A 6 22.58 3.18 11.70
N LEU A 7 22.82 2.40 12.75
CA LEU A 7 22.01 1.21 13.06
C LEU A 7 20.55 1.57 13.33
N SER A 8 20.30 2.64 14.10
CA SER A 8 18.94 3.09 14.40
C SER A 8 18.19 3.58 13.14
N LEU A 9 18.90 4.24 12.23
CA LEU A 9 18.36 4.67 10.94
C LEU A 9 18.05 3.47 10.03
N LEU A 10 18.93 2.48 9.96
CA LEU A 10 18.68 1.25 9.19
C LEU A 10 17.46 0.49 9.71
N ILE A 11 17.34 0.32 11.03
CA ILE A 11 16.15 -0.31 11.64
C ILE A 11 14.90 0.50 11.28
N SER A 12 14.93 1.82 11.43
CA SER A 12 13.80 2.70 11.09
C SER A 12 13.42 2.61 9.61
N ALA A 13 14.40 2.52 8.72
CA ALA A 13 14.17 2.34 7.29
C ALA A 13 13.52 0.99 6.96
N ILE A 14 13.96 -0.10 7.61
CA ILE A 14 13.35 -1.43 7.44
C ILE A 14 11.89 -1.43 7.93
N LEU A 15 11.63 -0.83 9.10
CA LEU A 15 10.27 -0.72 9.62
C LEU A 15 9.36 0.10 8.70
N LEU A 16 9.88 1.20 8.14
CA LEU A 16 9.17 2.02 7.16
C LEU A 16 8.95 1.27 5.83
N ALA A 17 9.94 0.50 5.38
CA ALA A 17 9.84 -0.29 4.15
C ALA A 17 8.70 -1.33 4.22
N GLY A 18 8.48 -1.97 5.36
CA GLY A 18 7.37 -2.90 5.53
C GLY A 18 6.00 -2.23 5.40
N LEU A 19 5.86 -1.03 5.94
CA LEU A 19 4.66 -0.21 5.80
C LEU A 19 4.46 0.20 4.32
N TYR A 20 5.49 0.67 3.66
CA TYR A 20 5.49 1.06 2.26
C TYR A 20 5.20 -0.12 1.33
N ALA A 21 5.76 -1.29 1.61
CA ALA A 21 5.43 -2.51 0.89
C ALA A 21 3.94 -2.85 1.01
N THR A 22 3.37 -2.80 2.22
CA THR A 22 1.95 -3.13 2.45
C THR A 22 1.02 -2.23 1.63
N MET A 23 1.26 -0.91 1.59
CA MET A 23 0.44 0.00 0.80
C MET A 23 0.61 -0.19 -0.71
N SER A 24 1.78 -0.62 -1.18
CA SER A 24 2.10 -0.72 -2.60
C SER A 24 1.67 -2.06 -3.22
N TYR A 25 1.65 -3.15 -2.44
CA TYR A 25 1.28 -4.47 -2.96
C TYR A 25 -0.14 -4.54 -3.51
N GLY A 26 -1.10 -3.83 -2.87
CA GLY A 26 -2.46 -3.77 -3.38
C GLY A 26 -2.55 -3.13 -4.76
N LEU A 27 -1.80 -2.04 -4.97
CA LEU A 27 -1.72 -1.35 -6.25
C LEU A 27 -1.05 -2.21 -7.32
N ALA A 28 0.07 -2.85 -6.97
CA ALA A 28 0.81 -3.74 -7.86
C ALA A 28 -0.03 -4.96 -8.29
N LEU A 29 -0.81 -5.54 -7.37
CA LEU A 29 -1.69 -6.66 -7.68
C LEU A 29 -2.78 -6.28 -8.68
N ILE A 30 -3.44 -5.14 -8.49
CA ILE A 30 -4.47 -4.63 -9.40
C ILE A 30 -3.87 -4.36 -10.78
N TYR A 31 -2.74 -3.64 -10.83
CA TYR A 31 -2.08 -3.32 -12.10
C TYR A 31 -1.59 -4.59 -12.81
N GLY A 32 -0.95 -5.50 -12.10
CA GLY A 32 -0.43 -6.74 -12.68
C GLY A 32 -1.51 -7.56 -13.39
N VAL A 33 -2.70 -7.67 -12.80
CA VAL A 33 -3.79 -8.52 -13.34
C VAL A 33 -4.64 -7.82 -14.40
N MET A 34 -4.86 -6.50 -14.26
CA MET A 34 -5.83 -5.78 -15.11
C MET A 34 -5.22 -4.70 -15.97
N LYS A 35 -3.92 -4.39 -15.79
CA LYS A 35 -3.19 -3.31 -16.48
C LYS A 35 -3.85 -1.94 -16.36
N ILE A 36 -4.54 -1.68 -15.24
CA ILE A 36 -5.17 -0.40 -14.92
C ILE A 36 -4.49 0.26 -13.72
N VAL A 37 -4.36 1.58 -13.76
CA VAL A 37 -3.85 2.38 -12.64
C VAL A 37 -5.02 2.74 -11.72
N ASN A 38 -5.04 2.19 -10.51
CA ASN A 38 -6.11 2.41 -9.57
C ASN A 38 -5.88 3.66 -8.71
N LEU A 39 -6.37 4.82 -9.16
CA LEU A 39 -6.30 6.06 -8.38
C LEU A 39 -7.21 6.04 -7.15
N SER A 40 -8.29 5.25 -7.15
CA SER A 40 -9.17 5.12 -5.98
C SER A 40 -8.49 4.40 -4.80
N HIS A 41 -7.31 3.80 -5.01
CA HIS A 41 -6.48 3.20 -3.96
C HIS A 41 -6.21 4.17 -2.80
N ALA A 42 -5.93 5.45 -3.10
CA ALA A 42 -5.80 6.53 -2.12
C ALA A 42 -7.03 6.67 -1.22
N GLY A 43 -8.22 6.68 -1.82
CA GLY A 43 -9.48 6.77 -1.10
C GLY A 43 -9.71 5.58 -0.18
N PHE A 44 -9.37 4.37 -0.62
CA PHE A 44 -9.50 3.17 0.22
C PHE A 44 -8.47 3.10 1.34
N MET A 45 -7.25 3.60 1.14
CA MET A 45 -6.29 3.77 2.22
C MET A 45 -6.83 4.75 3.27
N MET A 46 -7.31 5.90 2.85
CA MET A 46 -7.94 6.88 3.73
C MET A 46 -9.14 6.29 4.50
N LEU A 47 -10.05 5.60 3.82
CA LEU A 47 -11.19 4.93 4.47
C LEU A 47 -10.75 3.85 5.46
N GLY A 48 -9.66 3.14 5.18
CA GLY A 48 -9.05 2.18 6.11
C GLY A 48 -8.56 2.84 7.40
N ALA A 49 -7.94 4.03 7.28
CA ALA A 49 -7.51 4.82 8.43
C ALA A 49 -8.71 5.29 9.26
N TYR A 50 -9.77 5.80 8.61
CA TYR A 50 -11.01 6.19 9.31
C TYR A 50 -11.73 4.99 9.93
N ALA A 51 -11.76 3.84 9.27
CA ALA A 51 -12.34 2.62 9.84
C ALA A 51 -11.61 2.20 11.12
N ALA A 52 -10.27 2.21 11.12
CA ALA A 52 -9.48 1.96 12.32
C ALA A 52 -9.75 3.01 13.41
N PHE A 53 -9.84 4.28 13.04
CA PHE A 53 -10.14 5.36 13.97
C PHE A 53 -11.51 5.19 14.65
N VAL A 54 -12.56 4.88 13.89
CA VAL A 54 -13.90 4.63 14.44
C VAL A 54 -13.90 3.45 15.41
N LEU A 55 -13.15 2.39 15.10
CA LEU A 55 -13.11 1.17 15.90
C LEU A 55 -12.25 1.28 17.16
N ILE A 56 -11.21 2.14 17.16
CA ILE A 56 -10.24 2.26 18.27
C ILE A 56 -10.53 3.46 19.15
N SER A 57 -10.96 4.60 18.55
CA SER A 57 -11.09 5.86 19.25
C SER A 57 -12.24 5.83 20.27
N PRO A 58 -12.01 6.36 21.50
CA PRO A 58 -13.08 6.51 22.50
C PRO A 58 -14.19 7.46 22.06
N VAL A 59 -13.96 8.30 21.06
CA VAL A 59 -14.95 9.25 20.52
C VAL A 59 -16.21 8.55 20.05
N TYR A 60 -16.08 7.32 19.49
CA TYR A 60 -17.22 6.54 18.98
C TYR A 60 -17.65 5.41 19.95
N GLY A 61 -17.03 5.30 21.14
CA GLY A 61 -17.43 4.39 22.20
C GLY A 61 -17.06 2.91 22.00
N ILE A 62 -16.45 2.52 20.89
CA ILE A 62 -16.16 1.11 20.57
C ILE A 62 -14.90 0.62 21.27
N GLN A 63 -13.82 1.41 21.24
CA GLN A 63 -12.53 1.19 21.95
C GLN A 63 -11.92 -0.22 21.78
N LEU A 64 -11.87 -0.73 20.54
CA LEU A 64 -11.28 -2.04 20.27
C LEU A 64 -9.75 -2.00 20.41
N ASN A 65 -9.19 -3.17 20.72
CA ASN A 65 -7.74 -3.35 20.68
C ASN A 65 -7.22 -3.10 19.25
N PRO A 66 -6.07 -2.40 19.07
CA PRO A 66 -5.50 -2.05 17.77
C PRO A 66 -5.25 -3.22 16.80
N PHE A 67 -5.19 -4.43 17.30
CA PHE A 67 -5.04 -5.65 16.47
C PHE A 67 -6.34 -6.12 15.83
N ILE A 68 -7.51 -5.65 16.29
CA ILE A 68 -8.82 -6.10 15.80
C ILE A 68 -9.24 -5.38 14.51
N PRO A 69 -9.10 -4.05 14.34
CA PRO A 69 -9.52 -3.36 13.13
C PRO A 69 -8.98 -3.96 11.83
N PRO A 70 -7.70 -4.35 11.71
CA PRO A 70 -7.20 -5.03 10.51
C PRO A 70 -7.98 -6.30 10.14
N LEU A 71 -8.41 -7.08 11.13
CA LEU A 71 -9.18 -8.31 10.92
C LEU A 71 -10.59 -8.03 10.40
N ILE A 72 -11.15 -6.86 10.72
CA ILE A 72 -12.47 -6.40 10.23
C ILE A 72 -12.32 -5.70 8.87
N VAL A 73 -11.33 -4.82 8.73
CA VAL A 73 -11.11 -4.02 7.53
C VAL A 73 -10.81 -4.91 6.32
N VAL A 74 -9.96 -5.93 6.47
CA VAL A 74 -9.57 -6.81 5.35
C VAL A 74 -10.77 -7.49 4.69
N PRO A 75 -11.65 -8.24 5.39
CA PRO A 75 -12.78 -8.89 4.75
C PRO A 75 -13.83 -7.89 4.25
N VAL A 76 -14.09 -6.80 4.95
CA VAL A 76 -15.05 -5.77 4.52
C VAL A 76 -14.59 -5.11 3.24
N PHE A 77 -13.35 -4.66 3.18
CA PHE A 77 -12.79 -4.00 2.00
C PHE A 77 -12.60 -4.98 0.83
N PHE A 78 -12.32 -6.26 1.10
CA PHE A 78 -12.32 -7.30 0.09
C PHE A 78 -13.68 -7.41 -0.60
N LEU A 79 -14.76 -7.48 0.16
CA LEU A 79 -16.12 -7.56 -0.38
C LEU A 79 -16.52 -6.29 -1.14
N ILE A 80 -16.19 -5.10 -0.60
CA ILE A 80 -16.39 -3.81 -1.29
C ILE A 80 -15.64 -3.81 -2.63
N GLY A 81 -14.38 -4.21 -2.63
CA GLY A 81 -13.56 -4.27 -3.83
C GLY A 81 -14.12 -5.24 -4.88
N MET A 82 -14.56 -6.43 -4.47
CA MET A 82 -15.23 -7.37 -5.38
C MET A 82 -16.52 -6.80 -5.97
N GLY A 83 -17.32 -6.11 -5.15
CA GLY A 83 -18.53 -5.43 -5.60
C GLY A 83 -18.21 -4.33 -6.61
N LEU A 84 -17.24 -3.47 -6.32
CA LEU A 84 -16.81 -2.41 -7.23
C LEU A 84 -16.28 -2.97 -8.55
N GLN A 85 -15.48 -4.03 -8.51
CA GLN A 85 -15.00 -4.67 -9.73
C GLN A 85 -16.17 -5.20 -10.57
N ARG A 86 -17.13 -5.88 -9.94
CA ARG A 86 -18.26 -6.50 -10.64
C ARG A 86 -19.18 -5.47 -11.31
N PHE A 87 -19.50 -4.38 -10.60
CA PHE A 87 -20.56 -3.46 -11.02
C PHE A 87 -20.02 -2.20 -11.73
N VAL A 88 -18.78 -1.81 -11.46
CA VAL A 88 -18.20 -0.55 -11.93
C VAL A 88 -16.98 -0.80 -12.82
N VAL A 89 -15.90 -1.35 -12.27
CA VAL A 89 -14.59 -1.42 -12.92
C VAL A 89 -14.59 -2.36 -14.12
N ARG A 90 -15.34 -3.45 -14.08
CA ARG A 90 -15.45 -4.43 -15.19
C ARG A 90 -15.84 -3.77 -16.52
N ARG A 91 -16.57 -2.66 -16.48
CA ARG A 91 -17.03 -1.95 -17.68
C ARG A 91 -15.93 -1.22 -18.43
N VAL A 92 -14.81 -0.96 -17.76
CA VAL A 92 -13.67 -0.20 -18.31
C VAL A 92 -12.41 -1.05 -18.49
N VAL A 93 -12.40 -2.29 -18.00
CA VAL A 93 -11.31 -3.24 -18.28
C VAL A 93 -11.28 -3.54 -19.77
N GLY A 94 -10.10 -3.43 -20.40
CA GLY A 94 -9.92 -3.58 -21.85
C GLY A 94 -10.25 -2.33 -22.68
N GLN A 95 -10.75 -1.25 -22.05
CA GLN A 95 -10.91 0.06 -22.68
C GLN A 95 -9.57 0.84 -22.65
N PRO A 96 -9.43 1.91 -23.45
CA PRO A 96 -8.25 2.77 -23.39
C PRO A 96 -7.92 3.18 -21.94
N MET A 97 -6.64 3.19 -21.58
CA MET A 97 -6.15 3.43 -20.21
C MET A 97 -6.76 4.70 -19.57
N ILE A 98 -7.00 5.74 -20.38
CA ILE A 98 -7.58 7.00 -19.91
C ILE A 98 -9.00 6.81 -19.35
N THR A 99 -9.79 5.88 -19.89
CA THR A 99 -11.17 5.62 -19.44
C THR A 99 -11.17 5.03 -18.02
N SER A 100 -10.32 4.05 -17.77
CA SER A 100 -10.18 3.45 -16.43
C SER A 100 -9.61 4.44 -15.42
N LEU A 101 -8.67 5.28 -15.86
CA LEU A 101 -8.04 6.30 -15.05
C LEU A 101 -9.05 7.36 -14.58
N LEU A 102 -9.88 7.88 -15.50
CA LEU A 102 -10.93 8.85 -15.20
C LEU A 102 -12.01 8.27 -14.29
N LEU A 103 -12.45 7.01 -14.52
CA LEU A 103 -13.42 6.35 -13.68
C LEU A 103 -12.92 6.21 -12.24
N LEU A 104 -11.69 5.72 -12.06
CA LEU A 104 -11.10 5.47 -10.74
C LEU A 104 -10.71 6.75 -10.03
N PHE A 105 -10.37 7.81 -10.77
CA PHE A 105 -10.20 9.16 -10.25
C PHE A 105 -11.54 9.73 -9.74
N GLY A 106 -12.61 9.62 -10.53
CA GLY A 106 -13.96 10.02 -10.10
C GLY A 106 -14.42 9.28 -8.87
N LEU A 107 -14.14 7.97 -8.78
CA LEU A 107 -14.42 7.18 -7.58
C LEU A 107 -13.63 7.68 -6.37
N TRP A 108 -12.35 8.02 -6.54
CA TRP A 108 -11.55 8.62 -5.47
C TRP A 108 -12.14 9.93 -4.98
N LEU A 109 -12.54 10.84 -5.90
CA LEU A 109 -13.18 12.11 -5.52
C LEU A 109 -14.48 11.91 -4.75
N ILE A 110 -15.31 10.94 -5.14
CA ILE A 110 -16.55 10.60 -4.42
C ILE A 110 -16.21 10.15 -2.99
N ILE A 111 -15.28 9.20 -2.84
CA ILE A 111 -14.86 8.67 -1.53
C ILE A 111 -14.32 9.81 -0.65
N GLN A 112 -13.47 10.66 -1.20
CA GLN A 112 -12.86 11.77 -0.49
C GLN A 112 -13.91 12.80 -0.02
N ASN A 113 -14.85 13.18 -0.89
CA ASN A 113 -15.90 14.12 -0.53
C ASN A 113 -16.87 13.54 0.52
N ILE A 114 -17.19 12.25 0.44
CA ILE A 114 -17.95 11.55 1.50
C ILE A 114 -17.19 11.64 2.84
N ALA A 115 -15.87 11.44 2.84
CA ALA A 115 -15.08 11.55 4.06
C ALA A 115 -15.08 12.99 4.62
N TYR A 116 -15.01 14.03 3.78
CA TYR A 116 -15.16 15.42 4.22
C TYR A 116 -16.52 15.70 4.88
N VAL A 117 -17.60 15.15 4.32
CA VAL A 117 -18.94 15.34 4.87
C VAL A 117 -19.11 14.60 6.20
N VAL A 118 -18.57 13.37 6.32
CA VAL A 118 -18.78 12.50 7.49
C VAL A 118 -17.80 12.83 8.62
N PHE A 119 -16.52 13.09 8.30
CA PHE A 119 -15.44 13.22 9.28
C PHE A 119 -14.88 14.63 9.40
N THR A 120 -15.34 15.58 8.60
CA THR A 120 -14.83 16.96 8.48
C THR A 120 -13.40 17.00 7.90
N ALA A 121 -12.83 18.22 7.77
CA ALA A 121 -11.44 18.42 7.30
C ALA A 121 -10.41 18.28 8.41
N ASP A 122 -10.84 17.95 9.65
CA ASP A 122 -9.95 17.92 10.79
C ASP A 122 -8.96 16.77 10.73
N THR A 123 -7.72 17.06 11.06
CA THR A 123 -6.69 16.04 11.24
C THR A 123 -6.99 15.17 12.44
N ARG A 124 -6.99 13.85 12.24
CA ARG A 124 -7.22 12.84 13.28
C ARG A 124 -5.92 12.11 13.61
N THR A 125 -5.78 11.75 14.88
CA THR A 125 -4.63 11.01 15.40
C THR A 125 -5.11 9.95 16.37
N LEU A 126 -4.60 8.73 16.23
CA LEU A 126 -4.81 7.66 17.19
C LEU A 126 -3.70 7.68 18.24
N THR A 127 -4.07 8.00 19.48
CA THR A 127 -3.13 8.02 20.60
C THR A 127 -3.37 6.79 21.47
N ILE A 128 -2.46 5.81 21.37
CA ILE A 128 -2.52 4.56 22.13
C ILE A 128 -1.30 4.55 23.08
N PRO A 129 -1.48 4.71 24.41
CA PRO A 129 -0.38 5.00 25.33
C PRO A 129 0.78 3.97 25.27
N TRP A 130 0.47 2.67 25.17
CA TRP A 130 1.52 1.64 25.16
C TRP A 130 2.29 1.58 23.82
N LEU A 131 1.68 2.00 22.69
CA LEU A 131 2.36 2.07 21.39
C LEU A 131 3.34 3.25 21.30
N LEU A 132 3.15 4.27 22.11
CA LEU A 132 4.02 5.45 22.12
C LEU A 132 5.30 5.24 22.93
N GLN A 133 5.35 4.20 23.78
CA GLN A 133 6.54 3.90 24.57
C GLN A 133 7.58 3.22 23.68
N PRO A 134 8.79 3.80 23.51
CA PRO A 134 9.82 3.18 22.68
C PRO A 134 10.38 1.93 23.37
N ILE A 135 10.68 0.91 22.56
CA ILE A 135 11.47 -0.24 23.01
C ILE A 135 12.91 0.24 23.17
N ARG A 136 13.48 0.07 24.36
CA ARG A 136 14.83 0.53 24.70
C ARG A 136 15.77 -0.66 24.85
N PHE A 137 16.84 -0.65 24.08
CA PHE A 137 17.97 -1.56 24.22
C PHE A 137 19.24 -0.72 24.38
N ASP A 138 19.63 -0.46 25.62
CA ASP A 138 20.75 0.41 25.98
C ASP A 138 20.58 1.82 25.37
N GLU A 139 21.42 2.22 24.45
CA GLU A 139 21.32 3.51 23.75
C GLU A 139 20.34 3.50 22.55
N LEU A 140 19.94 2.29 22.08
CA LEU A 140 19.07 2.14 20.93
C LEU A 140 17.60 2.34 21.32
N ARG A 141 16.89 3.21 20.59
CA ARG A 141 15.45 3.47 20.77
C ARG A 141 14.69 3.09 19.51
N ILE A 142 13.84 2.06 19.61
CA ILE A 142 13.02 1.58 18.50
C ILE A 142 11.56 1.98 18.74
N SER A 143 10.92 2.56 17.73
CA SER A 143 9.52 2.98 17.79
C SER A 143 8.59 1.76 17.84
N THR A 144 7.85 1.58 18.94
CA THR A 144 6.96 0.43 19.15
C THR A 144 5.82 0.40 18.13
N ASN A 145 5.19 1.55 17.83
CA ASN A 145 4.11 1.61 16.85
C ASN A 145 4.59 1.19 15.45
N ARG A 146 5.76 1.65 15.00
CA ARG A 146 6.35 1.22 13.70
C ARG A 146 6.69 -0.26 13.70
N THR A 147 7.20 -0.80 14.81
CA THR A 147 7.52 -2.23 14.94
C THR A 147 6.27 -3.10 14.85
N VAL A 148 5.20 -2.73 15.56
CA VAL A 148 3.92 -3.45 15.50
C VAL A 148 3.32 -3.40 14.10
N VAL A 149 3.29 -2.23 13.48
CA VAL A 149 2.78 -2.05 12.12
C VAL A 149 3.60 -2.84 11.10
N PHE A 150 4.92 -2.83 11.23
CA PHE A 150 5.82 -3.65 10.41
C PHE A 150 5.51 -5.15 10.56
N ALA A 151 5.38 -5.63 11.80
CA ALA A 151 5.09 -7.05 12.06
C ALA A 151 3.74 -7.48 11.47
N MET A 152 2.70 -6.65 11.62
CA MET A 152 1.37 -6.91 11.03
C MET A 152 1.40 -6.85 9.50
N GLY A 153 2.10 -5.87 8.93
CA GLY A 153 2.29 -5.74 7.48
C GLY A 153 3.07 -6.94 6.92
N ALA A 154 4.19 -7.30 7.54
CA ALA A 154 5.01 -8.44 7.13
C ALA A 154 4.23 -9.76 7.22
N LEU A 155 3.44 -9.97 8.27
CA LEU A 155 2.56 -11.14 8.39
C LEU A 155 1.54 -11.18 7.25
N THR A 156 0.92 -10.04 6.93
CA THR A 156 -0.05 -9.96 5.83
C THR A 156 0.60 -10.26 4.49
N LEU A 157 1.79 -9.71 4.25
CA LEU A 157 2.53 -9.98 3.01
C LEU A 157 2.98 -11.43 2.91
N LEU A 158 3.39 -12.05 4.03
CA LEU A 158 3.68 -13.47 4.09
C LEU A 158 2.46 -14.33 3.76
N LEU A 159 1.31 -14.02 4.34
CA LEU A 159 0.04 -14.71 4.06
C LEU A 159 -0.38 -14.53 2.60
N LEU A 160 -0.24 -13.33 2.04
CA LEU A 160 -0.49 -13.07 0.63
C LEU A 160 0.44 -13.88 -0.26
N GLN A 161 1.73 -13.92 0.05
CA GLN A 161 2.72 -14.71 -0.69
C GLN A 161 2.43 -16.22 -0.64
N LEU A 162 2.05 -16.73 0.52
CA LEU A 162 1.61 -18.12 0.68
C LEU A 162 0.33 -18.40 -0.13
N PHE A 163 -0.65 -17.52 -0.07
CA PHE A 163 -1.85 -17.60 -0.89
C PHE A 163 -1.52 -17.62 -2.38
N MET A 164 -0.72 -16.67 -2.86
CA MET A 164 -0.32 -16.57 -4.25
C MET A 164 0.49 -17.80 -4.73
N SER A 165 1.36 -18.37 -3.90
CA SER A 165 2.24 -19.49 -4.29
C SER A 165 1.60 -20.86 -4.15
N ARG A 166 0.74 -21.05 -3.14
CA ARG A 166 0.24 -22.38 -2.76
C ARG A 166 -1.18 -22.68 -3.20
N THR A 167 -2.01 -21.65 -3.53
CA THR A 167 -3.41 -21.88 -3.90
C THR A 167 -3.64 -21.90 -5.41
N MET A 168 -4.69 -22.60 -5.86
CA MET A 168 -5.12 -22.60 -7.26
C MET A 168 -5.55 -21.20 -7.74
N LEU A 169 -6.21 -20.42 -6.87
CA LEU A 169 -6.57 -19.02 -7.16
C LEU A 169 -5.32 -18.14 -7.33
N GLY A 170 -4.33 -18.30 -6.47
CA GLY A 170 -3.06 -17.57 -6.61
C GLY A 170 -2.32 -17.92 -7.91
N LYS A 171 -2.34 -19.21 -8.32
CA LYS A 171 -1.79 -19.63 -9.61
C LYS A 171 -2.57 -19.01 -10.78
N ALA A 172 -3.91 -19.00 -10.71
CA ALA A 172 -4.77 -18.39 -11.71
C ALA A 172 -4.54 -16.88 -11.83
N ILE A 173 -4.36 -16.17 -10.68
CA ILE A 173 -4.02 -14.74 -10.64
C ILE A 173 -2.69 -14.49 -11.38
N ARG A 174 -1.65 -15.27 -11.10
CA ARG A 174 -0.34 -15.13 -11.77
C ARG A 174 -0.43 -15.44 -13.27
N ALA A 175 -1.14 -16.50 -13.66
CA ALA A 175 -1.34 -16.83 -15.06
C ALA A 175 -2.06 -15.71 -15.82
N THR A 176 -3.14 -15.15 -15.23
CA THR A 176 -3.88 -14.00 -15.81
C THR A 176 -3.03 -12.73 -15.87
N ALA A 177 -2.13 -12.52 -14.90
CA ALA A 177 -1.23 -11.37 -14.88
C ALA A 177 -0.16 -11.45 -15.98
N THR A 178 0.29 -12.67 -16.32
CA THR A 178 1.26 -12.91 -17.39
C THR A 178 0.61 -12.77 -18.78
N ASP A 179 -0.48 -13.49 -19.00
CA ASP A 179 -1.26 -13.43 -20.25
C ASP A 179 -2.71 -13.81 -19.96
N SER A 180 -3.60 -12.83 -20.01
CA SER A 180 -5.03 -13.03 -19.73
C SER A 180 -5.72 -13.90 -20.78
N ASP A 181 -5.33 -13.78 -22.06
CA ASP A 181 -5.96 -14.47 -23.17
C ASP A 181 -5.50 -15.95 -23.18
N ALA A 182 -4.20 -16.19 -23.01
CA ALA A 182 -3.68 -17.54 -22.86
C ALA A 182 -4.27 -18.25 -21.63
N ALA A 183 -4.42 -17.55 -20.50
CA ALA A 183 -5.07 -18.11 -19.31
C ALA A 183 -6.53 -18.50 -19.57
N ALA A 184 -7.28 -17.70 -20.33
CA ALA A 184 -8.65 -18.02 -20.70
C ALA A 184 -8.74 -19.26 -21.60
N LEU A 185 -7.80 -19.46 -22.53
CA LEU A 185 -7.76 -20.62 -23.41
C LEU A 185 -7.55 -21.95 -22.64
N VAL A 186 -6.86 -21.92 -21.51
CA VAL A 186 -6.69 -23.10 -20.64
C VAL A 186 -7.78 -23.22 -19.55
N GLY A 187 -8.89 -22.48 -19.70
CA GLY A 187 -10.09 -22.62 -18.85
C GLY A 187 -10.09 -21.76 -17.59
N VAL A 188 -9.18 -20.80 -17.42
CA VAL A 188 -9.22 -19.85 -16.30
C VAL A 188 -10.34 -18.84 -16.52
N ASN A 189 -11.23 -18.70 -15.54
CA ASN A 189 -12.24 -17.63 -15.56
C ASN A 189 -11.59 -16.29 -15.18
N THR A 190 -11.05 -15.58 -16.17
CA THR A 190 -10.30 -14.32 -15.98
C THR A 190 -11.14 -13.22 -15.34
N ALA A 191 -12.45 -13.14 -15.64
CA ALA A 191 -13.36 -12.18 -15.01
C ALA A 191 -13.50 -12.40 -13.48
N ARG A 192 -13.57 -13.68 -13.05
CA ARG A 192 -13.58 -14.01 -11.62
C ARG A 192 -12.23 -13.73 -10.96
N VAL A 193 -11.14 -14.02 -11.65
CA VAL A 193 -9.78 -13.73 -11.18
C VAL A 193 -9.56 -12.24 -11.00
N GLN A 194 -9.95 -11.42 -11.96
CA GLN A 194 -9.89 -9.96 -11.88
C GLN A 194 -10.71 -9.41 -10.70
N MET A 195 -11.91 -9.96 -10.48
CA MET A 195 -12.78 -9.56 -9.36
C MET A 195 -12.10 -9.85 -8.00
N ILE A 196 -11.50 -11.03 -7.84
CA ILE A 196 -10.80 -11.41 -6.61
C ILE A 196 -9.52 -10.59 -6.44
N ALA A 197 -8.74 -10.38 -7.50
CA ALA A 197 -7.51 -9.59 -7.46
C ALA A 197 -7.79 -8.12 -7.09
N PHE A 198 -8.84 -7.53 -7.65
CA PHE A 198 -9.26 -6.17 -7.27
C PHE A 198 -9.73 -6.11 -5.82
N GLY A 199 -10.53 -7.10 -5.37
CA GLY A 199 -10.94 -7.23 -3.99
C GLY A 199 -9.76 -7.31 -3.02
N LEU A 200 -8.76 -8.15 -3.32
CA LEU A 200 -7.52 -8.26 -2.54
C LEU A 200 -6.74 -6.94 -2.53
N GLY A 201 -6.63 -6.27 -3.68
CA GLY A 201 -5.94 -4.99 -3.78
C GLY A 201 -6.59 -3.90 -2.93
N ILE A 202 -7.93 -3.82 -2.92
CA ILE A 202 -8.69 -2.89 -2.08
C ILE A 202 -8.59 -3.26 -0.59
N ALA A 203 -8.61 -4.56 -0.26
CA ALA A 203 -8.39 -5.03 1.12
C ALA A 203 -7.01 -4.63 1.65
N LEU A 204 -5.97 -4.77 0.83
CA LEU A 204 -4.60 -4.34 1.18
C LEU A 204 -4.50 -2.80 1.31
N ALA A 205 -5.22 -2.03 0.48
CA ALA A 205 -5.30 -0.59 0.63
C ALA A 205 -5.92 -0.19 1.97
N GLY A 206 -7.08 -0.77 2.30
CA GLY A 206 -7.75 -0.52 3.57
C GLY A 206 -6.90 -0.92 4.78
N LEU A 207 -6.25 -2.09 4.70
CA LEU A 207 -5.32 -2.54 5.73
C LEU A 207 -4.13 -1.58 5.89
N ALA A 208 -3.49 -1.17 4.79
CA ALA A 208 -2.38 -0.23 4.84
C ALA A 208 -2.80 1.08 5.53
N GLY A 209 -3.97 1.62 5.18
CA GLY A 209 -4.53 2.79 5.83
C GLY A 209 -4.78 2.59 7.33
N ALA A 210 -5.40 1.46 7.71
CA ALA A 210 -5.63 1.11 9.11
C ALA A 210 -4.33 0.98 9.92
N LEU A 211 -3.28 0.41 9.33
CA LEU A 211 -1.97 0.30 9.97
C LEU A 211 -1.25 1.65 10.05
N MET A 212 -1.33 2.46 9.00
CA MET A 212 -0.67 3.76 8.95
C MET A 212 -1.29 4.76 9.95
N SER A 213 -2.59 4.68 10.23
CA SER A 213 -3.26 5.52 11.24
C SER A 213 -2.72 5.32 12.66
N LEU A 214 -2.06 4.19 12.94
CA LEU A 214 -1.37 3.93 14.21
C LEU A 214 -0.02 4.67 14.33
N VAL A 215 0.51 5.16 13.20
CA VAL A 215 1.84 5.80 13.13
C VAL A 215 1.74 7.27 12.79
N TYR A 216 0.82 7.64 11.90
CA TYR A 216 0.69 8.99 11.35
C TYR A 216 -0.69 9.57 11.63
N SER A 217 -0.74 10.88 11.77
CA SER A 217 -1.98 11.64 11.71
C SER A 217 -2.52 11.61 10.28
N PHE A 218 -3.82 11.68 10.11
CA PHE A 218 -4.48 11.62 8.80
C PHE A 218 -5.69 12.54 8.73
N ASP A 219 -6.03 12.94 7.53
CA ASP A 219 -7.17 13.77 7.15
C ASP A 219 -7.74 13.23 5.80
N PRO A 220 -8.83 13.79 5.24
CA PRO A 220 -9.38 13.32 3.98
C PRO A 220 -8.46 13.46 2.76
N ASP A 221 -7.45 14.34 2.79
CA ASP A 221 -6.44 14.50 1.71
C ASP A 221 -5.24 13.56 1.85
N TRP A 222 -5.05 12.98 3.02
CA TRP A 222 -3.88 12.20 3.38
C TRP A 222 -3.55 11.06 2.38
N GLY A 223 -4.55 10.43 1.77
CA GLY A 223 -4.35 9.34 0.82
C GLY A 223 -3.59 9.74 -0.44
N ARG A 224 -3.61 11.02 -0.82
CA ARG A 224 -3.02 11.53 -2.07
C ARG A 224 -1.50 11.36 -2.14
N SER A 225 -0.79 11.82 -1.13
CA SER A 225 0.69 11.71 -1.07
C SER A 225 1.13 10.25 -1.00
N HIS A 226 0.41 9.43 -0.27
CA HIS A 226 0.69 7.99 -0.11
C HIS A 226 0.40 7.18 -1.38
N LEU A 227 -0.58 7.58 -2.19
CA LEU A 227 -0.80 7.00 -3.51
C LEU A 227 0.41 7.22 -4.41
N LEU A 228 0.93 8.46 -4.46
CA LEU A 228 2.09 8.79 -5.28
C LEU A 228 3.34 8.02 -4.83
N LYS A 229 3.56 7.87 -3.51
CA LYS A 229 4.63 7.02 -2.96
C LYS A 229 4.43 5.55 -3.34
N SER A 230 3.21 5.01 -3.20
CA SER A 230 2.88 3.64 -3.60
C SER A 230 3.16 3.40 -5.09
N PHE A 231 2.77 4.35 -5.93
CA PHE A 231 3.04 4.28 -7.36
C PHE A 231 4.54 4.32 -7.65
N SER A 232 5.28 5.22 -6.98
CA SER A 232 6.74 5.30 -7.08
C SER A 232 7.41 3.97 -6.72
N ILE A 233 6.97 3.32 -5.64
CA ILE A 233 7.50 2.02 -5.19
C ILE A 233 7.23 0.93 -6.22
N VAL A 234 6.00 0.88 -6.77
CA VAL A 234 5.62 -0.13 -7.76
C VAL A 234 6.41 0.04 -9.05
N VAL A 235 6.59 1.28 -9.51
CA VAL A 235 7.40 1.58 -10.70
C VAL A 235 8.88 1.27 -10.46
N LEU A 236 9.42 1.68 -9.31
CA LEU A 236 10.79 1.42 -8.87
C LEU A 236 11.10 -0.09 -8.84
N GLY A 237 10.16 -0.87 -8.28
CA GLY A 237 10.29 -2.31 -8.18
C GLY A 237 10.14 -3.04 -9.52
N GLY A 238 9.34 -2.46 -10.42
CA GLY A 238 8.84 -3.08 -11.65
C GLY A 238 7.38 -3.48 -11.49
N LEU A 239 6.53 -2.94 -12.37
CA LEU A 239 5.07 -2.93 -12.30
C LEU A 239 4.39 -4.31 -12.10
N GLU A 240 5.07 -5.41 -12.40
CA GLU A 240 4.52 -6.77 -12.40
C GLU A 240 5.22 -7.71 -11.39
N SER A 241 6.19 -7.18 -10.62
CA SER A 241 7.01 -8.00 -9.73
C SER A 241 6.71 -7.76 -8.25
N PHE A 242 6.17 -8.77 -7.56
CA PHE A 242 5.97 -8.69 -6.10
C PHE A 242 7.30 -8.51 -5.34
N ILE A 243 8.36 -9.24 -5.74
CA ILE A 243 9.69 -9.08 -5.13
C ILE A 243 10.23 -7.68 -5.42
N GLY A 244 10.02 -7.19 -6.65
CA GLY A 244 10.41 -5.84 -7.03
C GLY A 244 9.76 -4.77 -6.15
N VAL A 245 8.47 -4.89 -5.84
CA VAL A 245 7.77 -3.95 -4.94
C VAL A 245 8.41 -3.92 -3.55
N ALA A 246 8.79 -5.08 -2.99
CA ALA A 246 9.50 -5.12 -1.70
C ALA A 246 10.84 -4.39 -1.78
N LEU A 247 11.63 -4.63 -2.84
CA LEU A 247 12.90 -3.94 -3.06
C LEU A 247 12.70 -2.43 -3.27
N GLY A 248 11.71 -2.03 -4.07
CA GLY A 248 11.35 -0.63 -4.26
C GLY A 248 10.96 0.07 -2.96
N ALA A 249 10.20 -0.61 -2.10
CA ALA A 249 9.83 -0.11 -0.78
C ALA A 249 11.06 0.09 0.14
N ILE A 250 12.01 -0.86 0.12
CA ILE A 250 13.27 -0.74 0.88
C ILE A 250 14.09 0.44 0.37
N VAL A 251 14.26 0.57 -0.95
CA VAL A 251 15.05 1.66 -1.54
C VAL A 251 14.43 3.01 -1.19
N LEU A 252 13.11 3.17 -1.37
CA LEU A 252 12.43 4.43 -1.04
C LEU A 252 12.53 4.76 0.46
N ALA A 253 12.31 3.78 1.33
CA ALA A 253 12.41 3.95 2.78
C ALA A 253 13.83 4.33 3.22
N LEU A 254 14.87 3.75 2.62
CA LEU A 254 16.25 4.13 2.87
C LEU A 254 16.50 5.59 2.46
N VAL A 255 16.11 5.98 1.25
CA VAL A 255 16.28 7.35 0.76
C VAL A 255 15.58 8.35 1.68
N GLU A 256 14.33 8.12 2.05
CA GLU A 256 13.59 9.01 2.95
C GLU A 256 14.20 9.05 4.36
N THR A 257 14.59 7.91 4.92
CA THR A 257 15.14 7.86 6.28
C THR A 257 16.51 8.53 6.38
N PHE A 258 17.36 8.37 5.39
CA PHE A 258 18.69 8.95 5.39
C PHE A 258 18.74 10.40 4.89
N SER A 259 17.69 10.89 4.21
CA SER A 259 17.64 12.27 3.71
C SER A 259 17.68 13.32 4.83
N VAL A 260 16.98 13.09 5.94
CA VAL A 260 16.90 14.06 7.05
C VAL A 260 18.23 14.27 7.76
N PRO A 261 18.97 13.23 8.17
CA PRO A 261 20.31 13.40 8.74
C PRO A 261 21.32 14.00 7.76
N LEU A 262 21.07 13.91 6.46
CA LEU A 262 21.90 14.53 5.41
C LEU A 262 21.55 16.02 5.17
N GLY A 263 20.61 16.58 5.96
CA GLY A 263 20.27 17.99 5.90
C GLY A 263 19.06 18.34 5.03
N VAL A 264 18.33 17.32 4.52
CA VAL A 264 17.09 17.57 3.76
C VAL A 264 15.96 17.88 4.75
N PRO A 265 15.29 19.04 4.66
CA PRO A 265 14.13 19.35 5.48
C PRO A 265 13.01 18.31 5.30
N ILE A 266 12.30 17.97 6.40
CA ILE A 266 11.19 17.00 6.39
C ILE A 266 10.13 17.39 5.34
N ALA A 267 9.87 18.68 5.16
CA ALA A 267 8.93 19.18 4.14
C ALA A 267 9.31 18.81 2.68
N LEU A 268 10.57 18.48 2.43
CA LEU A 268 11.07 18.09 1.12
C LEU A 268 11.24 16.57 0.95
N GLN A 269 10.84 15.75 1.93
CA GLN A 269 10.93 14.28 1.81
C GLN A 269 10.14 13.74 0.63
N ASP A 270 8.93 14.26 0.38
CA ASP A 270 8.12 13.85 -0.78
C ASP A 270 8.83 14.19 -2.10
N LEU A 271 9.52 15.33 -2.16
CA LEU A 271 10.33 15.70 -3.33
C LEU A 271 11.45 14.69 -3.60
N MET A 272 12.11 14.18 -2.55
CA MET A 272 13.16 13.14 -2.70
C MET A 272 12.56 11.85 -3.28
N SER A 273 11.36 11.45 -2.81
CA SER A 273 10.66 10.28 -3.32
C SER A 273 10.33 10.41 -4.82
N PHE A 274 9.87 11.59 -5.24
CA PHE A 274 9.55 11.86 -6.65
C PHE A 274 10.78 12.05 -7.52
N ALA A 275 11.83 12.68 -7.00
CA ALA A 275 13.11 12.77 -7.70
C ALA A 275 13.70 11.38 -7.96
N LEU A 276 13.64 10.50 -6.96
CA LEU A 276 14.07 9.11 -7.11
C LEU A 276 13.23 8.38 -8.19
N LEU A 277 11.90 8.57 -8.21
CA LEU A 277 11.05 8.01 -9.24
C LEU A 277 11.47 8.47 -10.64
N VAL A 278 11.69 9.77 -10.84
CA VAL A 278 12.09 10.32 -12.14
C VAL A 278 13.44 9.77 -12.56
N ILE A 279 14.43 9.74 -11.65
CA ILE A 279 15.75 9.20 -11.93
C ILE A 279 15.64 7.73 -12.38
N VAL A 280 14.85 6.92 -11.65
CA VAL A 280 14.70 5.51 -11.99
C VAL A 280 13.98 5.31 -13.32
N LEU A 281 12.92 6.08 -13.61
CA LEU A 281 12.25 5.99 -14.91
C LEU A 281 13.17 6.33 -16.09
N VAL A 282 14.07 7.29 -15.91
CA VAL A 282 15.03 7.69 -16.95
C VAL A 282 16.15 6.65 -17.11
N VAL A 283 16.70 6.14 -16.00
CA VAL A 283 17.86 5.25 -16.01
C VAL A 283 17.47 3.78 -16.16
N MET A 284 16.32 3.39 -15.58
CA MET A 284 15.86 2.01 -15.48
C MET A 284 14.35 1.90 -15.78
N PRO A 285 13.90 2.10 -17.02
CA PRO A 285 12.47 2.15 -17.36
C PRO A 285 11.70 0.86 -17.03
N GLY A 286 12.38 -0.28 -16.88
CA GLY A 286 11.81 -1.56 -16.44
C GLY A 286 11.84 -1.78 -14.92
N GLY A 287 12.26 -0.78 -14.13
CA GLY A 287 12.48 -0.91 -12.70
C GLY A 287 13.66 -1.82 -12.33
N ILE A 288 13.84 -2.06 -11.02
CA ILE A 288 14.94 -2.88 -10.49
C ILE A 288 14.89 -4.31 -11.05
N MET A 289 13.71 -4.90 -11.15
CA MET A 289 13.56 -6.28 -11.68
C MET A 289 13.82 -6.37 -13.18
N GLY A 290 13.55 -5.33 -13.95
CA GLY A 290 13.86 -5.29 -15.38
C GLY A 290 15.37 -5.40 -15.67
N LEU A 291 16.23 -4.91 -14.77
CA LEU A 291 17.70 -5.09 -14.88
C LEU A 291 18.13 -6.52 -14.58
N LEU A 292 17.50 -7.16 -13.59
CA LEU A 292 17.86 -8.53 -13.20
C LEU A 292 17.44 -9.54 -14.29
N GLN A 293 16.31 -9.31 -14.96
CA GLN A 293 15.82 -10.18 -16.04
C GLN A 293 16.62 -10.03 -17.36
N ARG A 294 17.28 -8.88 -17.60
CA ARG A 294 18.13 -8.71 -18.80
C ARG A 294 19.48 -9.42 -18.69
N ARG A 295 19.84 -9.91 -17.50
CA ARG A 295 21.12 -10.61 -17.24
C ARG A 295 21.00 -12.13 -17.24
N THR A 296 19.78 -12.67 -17.31
CA THR A 296 19.48 -14.10 -17.48
C THR A 296 18.95 -14.38 -18.87
#